data_e55c282f0b708163def6710ec80322a7
#
_entry.id   e55c282f0b708163def6710ec80322a7
#
_cell.length_a   1.000
_cell.length_b   1.000
_cell.length_c   1.000
_cell.angle_alpha   90.00
_cell.angle_beta   90.00
_cell.angle_gamma   90.00
#
_symmetry.space_group_name_H-M   'P 1'
#
loop_
_entity.id
_entity.type
_entity.pdbx_description
1 polymer ?
#
loop_
_entity_poly.entity_id
_entity_poly.type
_entity_poly.pdbx_seq_one_letter_code
_entity_poly.pdbx_strand_id
1 'polypeptide(L)'
;MSPLREVVSVFLRLGVVAFGGPAAHIAMMREELVRRRRWVSDAQFIDLLGLTNLIPGPNSTEMAIHLGYLRAGAWGLVLGGICFIVPAMLIVMALAWAYVRWGGLPVATGVLYGVKPVIIAIVLQAMWGLARTAVRGPLLAGAFVVAAALALAGVHELLVLFGAGGVAALVVPRRRAVAGAVAALAWATPARVMAAAAVAGGVTLGTMTLVFLKIGAVLYGSGYVLLAFLRADFVERLGWLTDRQLLDAVAVGQVTPGPVFTTATFIGFLLAGWTGAVLATVAIFLPSFVFVAASRPLLPRLRGARRAAAFLDGVNVAALGLMAAVTWQLGRAAVVDPLTAALALAAAVLLVRTRVNSVWLLAAGGALGLAWRALHA
;
A
#
# COMPACT_ATOMS: atom_id res chain seq x y z
N MET A 1 -31.33 -12.51 -4.93
CA MET A 1 -30.43 -12.65 -3.76
C MET A 1 -30.60 -11.43 -2.86
N SER A 2 -30.47 -11.57 -1.53
CA SER A 2 -30.48 -10.40 -0.66
C SER A 2 -29.26 -9.50 -0.97
N PRO A 3 -29.38 -8.15 -0.81
CA PRO A 3 -28.26 -7.23 -1.08
C PRO A 3 -26.97 -7.61 -0.36
N LEU A 4 -27.07 -8.14 0.86
CA LEU A 4 -25.93 -8.56 1.66
C LEU A 4 -25.23 -9.79 1.07
N ARG A 5 -25.98 -10.79 0.59
CA ARG A 5 -25.39 -11.97 -0.09
C ARG A 5 -24.68 -11.59 -1.37
N GLU A 6 -25.19 -10.59 -2.10
CA GLU A 6 -24.50 -10.06 -3.28
C GLU A 6 -23.17 -9.42 -2.92
N VAL A 7 -23.13 -8.58 -1.85
CA VAL A 7 -21.90 -7.97 -1.37
C VAL A 7 -20.86 -9.03 -1.03
N VAL A 8 -21.24 -10.02 -0.24
CA VAL A 8 -20.34 -11.13 0.15
C VAL A 8 -19.81 -11.86 -1.07
N SER A 9 -20.70 -12.32 -1.98
CA SER A 9 -20.31 -13.08 -3.17
C SER A 9 -19.36 -12.31 -4.09
N VAL A 10 -19.63 -11.02 -4.32
CA VAL A 10 -18.84 -10.19 -5.22
C VAL A 10 -17.46 -9.90 -4.63
N PHE A 11 -17.39 -9.46 -3.37
CA PHE A 11 -16.11 -9.09 -2.79
C PHE A 11 -15.24 -10.28 -2.41
N LEU A 12 -15.80 -11.43 -2.04
CA LEU A 12 -15.05 -12.68 -1.94
C LEU A 12 -14.42 -13.07 -3.27
N ARG A 13 -15.21 -13.04 -4.35
CA ARG A 13 -14.67 -13.33 -5.69
C ARG A 13 -13.57 -12.36 -6.09
N LEU A 14 -13.79 -11.05 -5.91
CA LEU A 14 -12.77 -10.04 -6.21
C LEU A 14 -11.52 -10.24 -5.35
N GLY A 15 -11.65 -10.55 -4.07
CA GLY A 15 -10.52 -10.84 -3.18
C GLY A 15 -9.67 -12.03 -3.63
N VAL A 16 -10.26 -13.00 -4.33
CA VAL A 16 -9.54 -14.18 -4.87
C VAL A 16 -8.95 -13.93 -6.25
N VAL A 17 -9.59 -13.10 -7.11
CA VAL A 17 -9.20 -12.99 -8.53
C VAL A 17 -8.58 -11.64 -8.89
N ALA A 18 -8.57 -10.66 -7.99
CA ALA A 18 -8.05 -9.33 -8.29
C ALA A 18 -6.53 -9.29 -8.16
N PHE A 19 -5.84 -9.57 -9.26
CA PHE A 19 -4.39 -9.41 -9.40
C PHE A 19 -4.03 -8.08 -10.05
N GLY A 20 -2.84 -7.55 -9.78
CA GLY A 20 -2.29 -6.39 -10.49
C GLY A 20 -2.38 -5.07 -9.73
N GLY A 21 -2.63 -5.12 -8.42
CA GLY A 21 -2.57 -3.97 -7.51
C GLY A 21 -3.77 -3.01 -7.60
N PRO A 22 -3.70 -1.84 -6.93
CA PRO A 22 -4.86 -0.98 -6.71
C PRO A 22 -5.57 -0.51 -7.97
N ALA A 23 -4.86 -0.20 -9.05
CA ALA A 23 -5.45 0.25 -10.31
C ALA A 23 -6.28 -0.85 -10.98
N ALA A 24 -5.77 -2.09 -10.97
CA ALA A 24 -6.49 -3.24 -11.51
C ALA A 24 -7.75 -3.54 -10.68
N HIS A 25 -7.65 -3.47 -9.35
CA HIS A 25 -8.79 -3.66 -8.45
C HIS A 25 -9.91 -2.65 -8.73
N ILE A 26 -9.58 -1.38 -8.87
CA ILE A 26 -10.54 -0.31 -9.20
C ILE A 26 -11.18 -0.57 -10.57
N ALA A 27 -10.40 -0.96 -11.58
CA ALA A 27 -10.92 -1.29 -12.91
C ALA A 27 -11.88 -2.49 -12.86
N MET A 28 -11.54 -3.56 -12.11
CA MET A 28 -12.40 -4.74 -11.95
C MET A 28 -13.69 -4.40 -11.17
N MET A 29 -13.60 -3.58 -10.12
CA MET A 29 -14.78 -3.11 -9.39
C MET A 29 -15.69 -2.28 -10.28
N ARG A 30 -15.13 -1.38 -11.12
CA ARG A 30 -15.90 -0.58 -12.07
C ARG A 30 -16.63 -1.45 -13.09
N GLU A 31 -15.93 -2.43 -13.68
CA GLU A 31 -16.53 -3.36 -14.63
C GLU A 31 -17.67 -4.16 -13.99
N GLU A 32 -17.44 -4.72 -12.80
CA GLU A 32 -18.43 -5.59 -12.14
C GLU A 32 -19.61 -4.80 -11.57
N LEU A 33 -19.35 -3.66 -10.88
CA LEU A 33 -20.37 -2.97 -10.08
C LEU A 33 -21.06 -1.81 -10.81
N VAL A 34 -20.39 -1.20 -11.80
CA VAL A 34 -21.01 -0.15 -12.63
C VAL A 34 -21.61 -0.75 -13.89
N ARG A 35 -20.80 -1.48 -14.68
CA ARG A 35 -21.24 -1.94 -16.01
C ARG A 35 -22.15 -3.17 -15.96
N ARG A 36 -21.76 -4.20 -15.18
CA ARG A 36 -22.52 -5.46 -15.15
C ARG A 36 -23.69 -5.42 -14.18
N ARG A 37 -23.46 -5.04 -12.93
CA ARG A 37 -24.48 -5.10 -11.85
C ARG A 37 -25.23 -3.80 -11.65
N ARG A 38 -24.71 -2.68 -12.13
CA ARG A 38 -25.32 -1.34 -12.02
C ARG A 38 -25.70 -0.97 -10.58
N TRP A 39 -24.83 -1.29 -9.60
CA TRP A 39 -25.04 -0.86 -8.20
C TRP A 39 -24.92 0.63 -8.04
N VAL A 40 -24.03 1.25 -8.82
CA VAL A 40 -23.76 2.69 -8.83
C VAL A 40 -23.59 3.17 -10.28
N SER A 41 -23.87 4.45 -10.53
CA SER A 41 -23.53 5.08 -11.81
C SER A 41 -22.02 5.32 -11.92
N ASP A 42 -21.55 5.56 -13.16
CA ASP A 42 -20.15 5.90 -13.41
C ASP A 42 -19.73 7.18 -12.67
N ALA A 43 -20.60 8.20 -12.63
CA ALA A 43 -20.35 9.43 -11.89
C ALA A 43 -20.22 9.20 -10.39
N GLN A 44 -21.10 8.39 -9.79
CA GLN A 44 -21.02 8.02 -8.37
C GLN A 44 -19.75 7.23 -8.06
N PHE A 45 -19.34 6.32 -8.95
CA PHE A 45 -18.10 5.56 -8.80
C PHE A 45 -16.86 6.45 -8.79
N ILE A 46 -16.78 7.41 -9.73
CA ILE A 46 -15.68 8.38 -9.80
C ILE A 46 -15.67 9.30 -8.58
N ASP A 47 -16.84 9.72 -8.11
CA ASP A 47 -16.97 10.52 -6.88
C ASP A 47 -16.44 9.77 -5.65
N LEU A 48 -16.76 8.48 -5.52
CA LEU A 48 -16.26 7.64 -4.44
C LEU A 48 -14.74 7.44 -4.54
N LEU A 49 -14.22 7.22 -5.73
CA LEU A 49 -12.78 7.11 -5.96
C LEU A 49 -12.06 8.42 -5.60
N GLY A 50 -12.66 9.56 -5.92
CA GLY A 50 -12.16 10.87 -5.46
C GLY A 50 -12.15 10.98 -3.94
N LEU A 51 -13.16 10.41 -3.26
CA LEU A 51 -13.25 10.40 -1.80
C LEU A 51 -12.18 9.53 -1.14
N THR A 52 -11.92 8.33 -1.67
CA THR A 52 -10.87 7.45 -1.13
C THR A 52 -9.48 8.08 -1.24
N ASN A 53 -9.26 8.99 -2.19
CA ASN A 53 -8.00 9.74 -2.26
C ASN A 53 -7.87 10.85 -1.19
N LEU A 54 -8.94 11.18 -0.47
CA LEU A 54 -8.94 12.20 0.59
C LEU A 54 -8.69 11.62 1.98
N ILE A 55 -8.81 10.32 2.14
CA ILE A 55 -8.63 9.61 3.42
C ILE A 55 -7.38 8.75 3.36
N PRO A 56 -6.69 8.51 4.49
CA PRO A 56 -5.56 7.61 4.52
C PRO A 56 -6.00 6.16 4.47
N GLY A 57 -5.28 5.33 3.73
CA GLY A 57 -5.53 3.89 3.62
C GLY A 57 -5.41 3.32 2.20
N PRO A 58 -5.68 2.03 2.01
CA PRO A 58 -5.64 1.37 0.72
C PRO A 58 -6.89 1.67 -0.11
N ASN A 59 -6.82 2.61 -1.06
CA ASN A 59 -7.93 3.07 -1.90
C ASN A 59 -8.83 1.94 -2.43
N SER A 60 -8.26 0.81 -2.85
CA SER A 60 -9.05 -0.31 -3.36
C SER A 60 -9.92 -0.97 -2.29
N THR A 61 -9.40 -1.11 -1.06
CA THR A 61 -10.19 -1.64 0.07
C THR A 61 -11.26 -0.64 0.50
N GLU A 62 -10.92 0.64 0.55
CA GLU A 62 -11.87 1.70 0.87
C GLU A 62 -13.00 1.78 -0.14
N MET A 63 -12.71 1.61 -1.45
CA MET A 63 -13.73 1.48 -2.48
C MET A 63 -14.64 0.27 -2.22
N ALA A 64 -14.09 -0.89 -1.84
CA ALA A 64 -14.89 -2.07 -1.49
C ALA A 64 -15.82 -1.81 -0.30
N ILE A 65 -15.30 -1.12 0.75
CA ILE A 65 -16.05 -0.74 1.93
C ILE A 65 -17.18 0.24 1.58
N HIS A 66 -16.89 1.29 0.78
CA HIS A 66 -17.89 2.26 0.33
C HIS A 66 -18.98 1.65 -0.53
N LEU A 67 -18.61 0.84 -1.53
CA LEU A 67 -19.55 0.19 -2.43
C LEU A 67 -20.40 -0.86 -1.70
N GLY A 68 -19.81 -1.59 -0.75
CA GLY A 68 -20.53 -2.48 0.14
C GLY A 68 -21.58 -1.72 0.98
N TYR A 69 -21.18 -0.57 1.53
CA TYR A 69 -22.13 0.28 2.27
C TYR A 69 -23.28 0.76 1.39
N LEU A 70 -23.01 1.27 0.20
CA LEU A 70 -24.08 1.76 -0.69
C LEU A 70 -25.06 0.65 -1.05
N ARG A 71 -24.62 -0.60 -1.11
CA ARG A 71 -25.46 -1.74 -1.48
C ARG A 71 -26.28 -2.31 -0.31
N ALA A 72 -25.69 -2.40 0.90
CA ALA A 72 -26.29 -3.11 2.03
C ALA A 72 -26.09 -2.42 3.40
N GLY A 73 -25.90 -1.10 3.43
CA GLY A 73 -25.77 -0.33 4.67
C GLY A 73 -24.55 -0.69 5.51
N ALA A 74 -24.67 -0.55 6.84
CA ALA A 74 -23.57 -0.78 7.78
C ALA A 74 -22.98 -2.20 7.68
N TRP A 75 -23.81 -3.22 7.54
CA TRP A 75 -23.36 -4.59 7.34
C TRP A 75 -22.65 -4.78 6.00
N GLY A 76 -23.10 -4.07 4.95
CA GLY A 76 -22.41 -4.03 3.65
C GLY A 76 -21.03 -3.39 3.73
N LEU A 77 -20.87 -2.34 4.56
CA LEU A 77 -19.56 -1.73 4.83
C LEU A 77 -18.58 -2.74 5.41
N VAL A 78 -19.01 -3.42 6.49
CA VAL A 78 -18.15 -4.40 7.19
C VAL A 78 -17.82 -5.59 6.30
N LEU A 79 -18.82 -6.22 5.70
CA LEU A 79 -18.64 -7.43 4.90
C LEU A 79 -17.97 -7.14 3.55
N GLY A 80 -18.19 -5.97 2.94
CA GLY A 80 -17.49 -5.57 1.71
C GLY A 80 -15.98 -5.53 1.89
N GLY A 81 -15.51 -4.92 2.99
CA GLY A 81 -14.09 -4.89 3.32
C GLY A 81 -13.55 -6.26 3.73
N ILE A 82 -14.21 -6.94 4.67
CA ILE A 82 -13.77 -8.27 5.17
C ILE A 82 -13.66 -9.28 4.04
N CYS A 83 -14.70 -9.39 3.19
CA CYS A 83 -14.72 -10.34 2.08
C CYS A 83 -13.66 -10.03 1.02
N PHE A 84 -13.24 -8.78 0.87
CA PHE A 84 -12.16 -8.41 -0.03
C PHE A 84 -10.77 -8.68 0.56
N ILE A 85 -10.60 -8.57 1.89
CA ILE A 85 -9.32 -8.73 2.61
C ILE A 85 -9.02 -10.19 2.92
N VAL A 86 -10.00 -10.93 3.47
CA VAL A 86 -9.78 -12.27 4.05
C VAL A 86 -9.19 -13.28 3.06
N PRO A 87 -9.64 -13.40 1.79
CA PRO A 87 -9.01 -14.33 0.86
C PRO A 87 -7.51 -14.07 0.68
N ALA A 88 -7.14 -12.79 0.49
CA ALA A 88 -5.75 -12.39 0.36
C ALA A 88 -4.95 -12.69 1.65
N MET A 89 -5.51 -12.36 2.81
CA MET A 89 -4.91 -12.67 4.11
C MET A 89 -4.59 -14.16 4.25
N LEU A 90 -5.54 -15.04 3.92
CA LEU A 90 -5.36 -16.49 4.04
C LEU A 90 -4.28 -17.02 3.09
N ILE A 91 -4.26 -16.53 1.83
CA ILE A 91 -3.23 -16.90 0.86
C ILE A 91 -1.85 -16.44 1.33
N VAL A 92 -1.74 -15.17 1.78
CA VAL A 92 -0.48 -14.62 2.29
C VAL A 92 -0.01 -15.36 3.54
N MET A 93 -0.92 -15.71 4.45
CA MET A 93 -0.58 -16.52 5.64
C MET A 93 -0.02 -17.90 5.27
N ALA A 94 -0.64 -18.57 4.30
CA ALA A 94 -0.15 -19.86 3.81
C ALA A 94 1.24 -19.73 3.17
N LEU A 95 1.47 -18.67 2.37
CA LEU A 95 2.76 -18.39 1.77
C LEU A 95 3.82 -17.99 2.82
N ALA A 96 3.45 -17.24 3.86
CA ALA A 96 4.33 -16.88 4.96
C ALA A 96 4.74 -18.11 5.76
N TRP A 97 3.80 -19.02 6.05
CA TRP A 97 4.09 -20.30 6.68
C TRP A 97 5.05 -21.14 5.83
N ALA A 98 4.80 -21.24 4.53
CA ALA A 98 5.67 -21.94 3.59
C ALA A 98 7.07 -21.30 3.53
N TYR A 99 7.14 -19.96 3.53
CA TYR A 99 8.40 -19.22 3.56
C TYR A 99 9.22 -19.51 4.82
N VAL A 100 8.59 -19.50 6.01
CA VAL A 100 9.29 -19.80 7.25
C VAL A 100 9.76 -21.26 7.30
N ARG A 101 8.96 -22.18 6.74
CA ARG A 101 9.27 -23.61 6.77
C ARG A 101 10.33 -24.01 5.74
N TRP A 102 10.27 -23.43 4.54
CA TRP A 102 11.05 -23.85 3.38
C TRP A 102 11.85 -22.74 2.70
N GLY A 103 11.77 -21.51 3.17
CA GLY A 103 12.40 -20.34 2.53
C GLY A 103 13.93 -20.42 2.45
N GLY A 104 14.58 -21.23 3.31
CA GLY A 104 16.00 -21.51 3.26
C GLY A 104 16.43 -22.53 2.21
N LEU A 105 15.50 -23.26 1.58
CA LEU A 105 15.83 -24.24 0.56
C LEU A 105 16.40 -23.57 -0.69
N PRO A 106 17.33 -24.23 -1.42
CA PRO A 106 17.92 -23.71 -2.65
C PRO A 106 16.89 -23.29 -3.69
N VAL A 107 15.78 -24.03 -3.80
CA VAL A 107 14.66 -23.71 -4.70
C VAL A 107 14.01 -22.38 -4.34
N ALA A 108 13.63 -22.19 -3.07
CA ALA A 108 12.99 -20.96 -2.62
C ALA A 108 13.91 -19.75 -2.77
N THR A 109 15.17 -19.89 -2.37
CA THR A 109 16.16 -18.81 -2.51
C THR A 109 16.46 -18.49 -3.98
N GLY A 110 16.42 -19.48 -4.89
CA GLY A 110 16.57 -19.28 -6.35
C GLY A 110 15.40 -18.51 -6.93
N VAL A 111 14.17 -18.89 -6.59
CA VAL A 111 12.95 -18.15 -7.01
C VAL A 111 13.00 -16.71 -6.53
N LEU A 112 13.25 -16.48 -5.22
CA LEU A 112 13.29 -15.14 -4.65
C LEU A 112 14.44 -14.28 -5.22
N TYR A 113 15.56 -14.88 -5.59
CA TYR A 113 16.65 -14.21 -6.24
C TYR A 113 16.23 -13.56 -7.57
N GLY A 114 15.47 -14.27 -8.40
CA GLY A 114 14.99 -13.72 -9.68
C GLY A 114 13.74 -12.84 -9.55
N VAL A 115 12.91 -13.02 -8.52
CA VAL A 115 11.70 -12.22 -8.27
C VAL A 115 12.03 -10.80 -7.78
N LYS A 116 13.01 -10.63 -6.90
CA LYS A 116 13.35 -9.33 -6.27
C LYS A 116 13.64 -8.21 -7.28
N PRO A 117 14.52 -8.37 -8.29
CA PRO A 117 14.77 -7.32 -9.27
C PRO A 117 13.54 -6.96 -10.10
N VAL A 118 12.67 -7.93 -10.38
CA VAL A 118 11.39 -7.68 -11.08
C VAL A 118 10.45 -6.82 -10.24
N ILE A 119 10.41 -7.02 -8.91
CA ILE A 119 9.60 -6.19 -8.00
C ILE A 119 10.05 -4.73 -8.06
N ILE A 120 11.35 -4.47 -8.07
CA ILE A 120 11.87 -3.10 -8.19
C ILE A 120 11.36 -2.45 -9.47
N ALA A 121 11.37 -3.18 -10.59
CA ALA A 121 10.83 -2.68 -11.86
C ALA A 121 9.32 -2.39 -11.76
N ILE A 122 8.53 -3.25 -11.11
CA ILE A 122 7.09 -3.03 -10.89
C ILE A 122 6.85 -1.79 -10.03
N VAL A 123 7.62 -1.63 -8.95
CA VAL A 123 7.51 -0.45 -8.05
C VAL A 123 7.88 0.83 -8.80
N LEU A 124 8.94 0.82 -9.60
CA LEU A 124 9.34 1.96 -10.45
C LEU A 124 8.26 2.32 -11.47
N GLN A 125 7.65 1.33 -12.13
CA GLN A 125 6.53 1.57 -13.05
C GLN A 125 5.33 2.19 -12.34
N ALA A 126 4.95 1.66 -11.18
CA ALA A 126 3.85 2.19 -10.40
C ALA A 126 4.12 3.64 -9.95
N MET A 127 5.33 3.90 -9.48
CA MET A 127 5.80 5.23 -9.10
C MET A 127 5.75 6.20 -10.28
N TRP A 128 6.21 5.79 -11.46
CA TRP A 128 6.12 6.58 -12.68
C TRP A 128 4.67 6.94 -13.03
N GLY A 129 3.77 5.96 -12.99
CA GLY A 129 2.34 6.18 -13.23
C GLY A 129 1.73 7.18 -12.25
N LEU A 130 2.05 7.08 -10.97
CA LEU A 130 1.59 7.98 -9.92
C LEU A 130 2.20 9.37 -10.06
N ALA A 131 3.51 9.47 -10.37
CA ALA A 131 4.22 10.74 -10.53
C ALA A 131 3.60 11.59 -11.67
N ARG A 132 3.24 10.97 -12.79
CA ARG A 132 2.58 11.67 -13.91
C ARG A 132 1.25 12.32 -13.54
N THR A 133 0.56 11.81 -12.54
CA THR A 133 -0.73 12.34 -12.09
C THR A 133 -0.61 13.27 -10.89
N ALA A 134 0.35 13.03 -9.99
CA ALA A 134 0.52 13.78 -8.76
C ALA A 134 1.44 15.00 -8.94
N VAL A 135 2.53 14.88 -9.71
CA VAL A 135 3.51 15.96 -9.90
C VAL A 135 3.02 16.91 -10.99
N ARG A 136 2.21 17.90 -10.58
CA ARG A 136 1.65 18.91 -11.48
C ARG A 136 2.32 20.26 -11.25
N GLY A 137 3.28 20.61 -12.10
CA GLY A 137 3.98 21.89 -12.05
C GLY A 137 5.25 21.91 -11.19
N PRO A 138 6.02 23.01 -11.26
CA PRO A 138 7.37 23.07 -10.68
C PRO A 138 7.40 23.01 -9.15
N LEU A 139 6.39 23.54 -8.47
CA LEU A 139 6.31 23.51 -7.00
C LEU A 139 6.22 22.08 -6.48
N LEU A 140 5.32 21.27 -7.05
CA LEU A 140 5.15 19.87 -6.66
C LEU A 140 6.36 19.02 -7.09
N ALA A 141 6.99 19.33 -8.22
CA ALA A 141 8.24 18.69 -8.63
C ALA A 141 9.38 18.98 -7.62
N GLY A 142 9.51 20.23 -7.18
CA GLY A 142 10.43 20.60 -6.11
C GLY A 142 10.14 19.88 -4.80
N ALA A 143 8.88 19.80 -4.40
CA ALA A 143 8.45 19.08 -3.20
C ALA A 143 8.79 17.57 -3.28
N PHE A 144 8.63 16.93 -4.45
CA PHE A 144 9.05 15.55 -4.69
C PHE A 144 10.55 15.35 -4.46
N VAL A 145 11.37 16.20 -5.06
CA VAL A 145 12.84 16.10 -4.95
C VAL A 145 13.28 16.33 -3.50
N VAL A 146 12.72 17.36 -2.84
CA VAL A 146 13.03 17.67 -1.45
C VAL A 146 12.60 16.53 -0.53
N ALA A 147 11.42 15.96 -0.73
CA ALA A 147 10.95 14.84 0.06
C ALA A 147 11.84 13.60 -0.11
N ALA A 148 12.28 13.29 -1.34
CA ALA A 148 13.22 12.20 -1.60
C ALA A 148 14.58 12.45 -0.93
N ALA A 149 15.11 13.66 -1.01
CA ALA A 149 16.38 14.02 -0.38
C ALA A 149 16.30 13.94 1.16
N LEU A 150 15.23 14.45 1.77
CA LEU A 150 15.00 14.38 3.21
C LEU A 150 14.84 12.93 3.69
N ALA A 151 14.15 12.08 2.89
CA ALA A 151 14.04 10.65 3.17
C ALA A 151 15.41 9.95 3.15
N LEU A 152 16.24 10.23 2.15
CA LEU A 152 17.61 9.71 2.08
C LEU A 152 18.51 10.21 3.20
N ALA A 153 18.25 11.43 3.72
CA ALA A 153 18.91 11.98 4.88
C ALA A 153 18.40 11.45 6.23
N GLY A 154 17.43 10.51 6.23
CA GLY A 154 16.90 9.88 7.44
C GLY A 154 15.90 10.74 8.21
N VAL A 155 15.32 11.77 7.59
CA VAL A 155 14.27 12.58 8.22
C VAL A 155 13.01 11.74 8.35
N HIS A 156 12.37 11.85 9.53
CA HIS A 156 11.16 11.08 9.86
C HIS A 156 10.05 11.26 8.81
N GLU A 157 9.51 10.15 8.31
CA GLU A 157 8.54 10.11 7.20
C GLU A 157 7.31 10.98 7.42
N LEU A 158 6.80 11.05 8.65
CA LEU A 158 5.63 11.89 8.98
C LEU A 158 5.94 13.39 8.87
N LEU A 159 7.16 13.81 9.25
CA LEU A 159 7.58 15.20 9.09
C LEU A 159 7.67 15.56 7.61
N VAL A 160 8.21 14.69 6.79
CA VAL A 160 8.30 14.90 5.34
C VAL A 160 6.90 15.01 4.72
N LEU A 161 6.00 14.09 5.05
CA LEU A 161 4.64 14.07 4.50
C LEU A 161 3.83 15.32 4.92
N PHE A 162 3.69 15.52 6.21
CA PHE A 162 2.84 16.60 6.74
C PHE A 162 3.49 17.98 6.56
N GLY A 163 4.82 18.06 6.56
CA GLY A 163 5.55 19.27 6.22
C GLY A 163 5.30 19.71 4.78
N ALA A 164 5.41 18.80 3.81
CA ALA A 164 5.11 19.08 2.41
C ALA A 164 3.64 19.45 2.19
N GLY A 165 2.72 18.73 2.83
CA GLY A 165 1.29 19.05 2.83
C GLY A 165 1.02 20.44 3.40
N GLY A 166 1.62 20.77 4.53
CA GLY A 166 1.51 22.09 5.17
C GLY A 166 2.01 23.22 4.28
N VAL A 167 3.20 23.07 3.69
CA VAL A 167 3.75 24.05 2.73
C VAL A 167 2.83 24.23 1.53
N ALA A 168 2.37 23.14 0.92
CA ALA A 168 1.44 23.20 -0.22
C ALA A 168 0.12 23.92 0.14
N ALA A 169 -0.43 23.68 1.33
CA ALA A 169 -1.63 24.35 1.81
C ALA A 169 -1.44 25.85 2.10
N LEU A 170 -0.22 26.28 2.50
CA LEU A 170 0.10 27.68 2.79
C LEU A 170 0.30 28.52 1.53
N VAL A 171 0.80 27.91 0.45
CA VAL A 171 1.02 28.61 -0.82
C VAL A 171 -0.30 28.96 -1.53
N VAL A 172 -1.39 28.25 -1.24
CA VAL A 172 -2.73 28.52 -1.82
C VAL A 172 -3.42 29.68 -1.07
N PRO A 173 -3.87 30.77 -1.78
CA PRO A 173 -4.48 31.94 -1.14
C PRO A 173 -5.71 31.62 -0.29
N ARG A 174 -5.84 32.39 0.80
CA ARG A 174 -6.84 32.21 1.85
C ARG A 174 -8.28 32.50 1.37
N ARG A 175 -9.10 31.48 1.18
CA ARG A 175 -10.55 31.62 1.27
C ARG A 175 -11.08 30.58 2.26
N ARG A 176 -11.60 31.06 3.40
CA ARG A 176 -12.28 30.46 4.58
C ARG A 176 -11.82 29.05 5.05
N ALA A 177 -11.55 28.98 6.34
CA ALA A 177 -10.93 27.89 7.07
C ALA A 177 -11.90 26.73 7.38
N VAL A 178 -11.55 25.52 6.93
CA VAL A 178 -12.08 24.26 7.49
C VAL A 178 -10.94 23.23 7.70
N ALA A 179 -9.69 23.58 7.32
CA ALA A 179 -8.55 22.65 7.31
C ALA A 179 -7.98 22.27 8.70
N GLY A 180 -8.38 22.93 9.77
CA GLY A 180 -7.77 22.74 11.10
C GLY A 180 -8.13 21.43 11.81
N ALA A 181 -9.34 20.90 11.61
CA ALA A 181 -9.84 19.78 12.41
C ALA A 181 -9.27 18.41 11.98
N VAL A 182 -9.05 18.20 10.67
CA VAL A 182 -8.52 16.92 10.16
C VAL A 182 -7.01 16.80 10.43
N ALA A 183 -6.28 17.92 10.34
CA ALA A 183 -4.87 17.97 10.70
C ALA A 183 -4.65 17.73 12.20
N ALA A 184 -5.46 18.29 13.07
CA ALA A 184 -5.33 18.13 14.53
C ALA A 184 -5.54 16.68 15.01
N LEU A 185 -6.46 15.93 14.38
CA LEU A 185 -6.70 14.52 14.72
C LEU A 185 -5.53 13.60 14.31
N ALA A 186 -4.81 13.94 13.23
CA ALA A 186 -3.68 13.19 12.75
C ALA A 186 -2.41 13.37 13.63
N TRP A 187 -2.30 14.46 14.38
CA TRP A 187 -1.10 14.80 15.15
C TRP A 187 -1.07 14.23 16.58
N ALA A 188 -2.21 13.98 17.18
CA ALA A 188 -2.27 13.61 18.60
C ALA A 188 -1.91 12.14 18.90
N THR A 189 -2.08 11.24 17.94
CA THR A 189 -1.93 9.79 18.13
C THR A 189 -0.54 9.23 17.79
N PRO A 190 0.16 9.65 16.72
CA PRO A 190 1.41 9.00 16.32
C PRO A 190 2.58 9.19 17.30
N ALA A 191 2.71 10.37 17.87
CA ALA A 191 3.85 10.69 18.75
C ALA A 191 3.81 9.89 20.07
N ARG A 192 2.63 9.67 20.65
CA ARG A 192 2.47 8.88 21.89
C ARG A 192 2.64 7.39 21.65
N VAL A 193 2.17 6.89 20.51
CA VAL A 193 2.35 5.49 20.07
C VAL A 193 3.83 5.19 19.80
N MET A 194 4.56 6.13 19.23
CA MET A 194 6.00 5.97 18.96
C MET A 194 6.84 5.98 20.24
N ALA A 195 6.50 6.81 21.22
CA ALA A 195 7.21 6.81 22.50
C ALA A 195 7.02 5.48 23.24
N ALA A 196 5.85 4.88 23.20
CA ALA A 196 5.57 3.57 23.78
C ALA A 196 6.30 2.41 23.07
N ALA A 197 6.45 2.48 21.74
CA ALA A 197 7.15 1.47 20.95
C ALA A 197 8.67 1.48 21.16
N ALA A 198 9.27 2.65 21.37
CA ALA A 198 10.72 2.80 21.60
C ALA A 198 11.19 2.26 22.96
N VAL A 199 10.30 2.14 23.93
CA VAL A 199 10.61 1.66 25.29
C VAL A 199 10.56 0.12 25.40
N ALA A 200 9.89 -0.56 24.46
CA ALA A 200 9.78 -2.02 24.49
C ALA A 200 10.95 -2.66 23.71
N GLY A 201 12.00 -3.06 24.41
CA GLY A 201 13.23 -3.67 23.87
C GLY A 201 13.06 -5.03 23.19
N GLY A 202 11.92 -5.33 22.54
CA GLY A 202 11.67 -6.60 21.84
C GLY A 202 10.38 -6.58 21.03
N VAL A 203 10.21 -7.59 20.17
CA VAL A 203 8.96 -7.80 19.41
C VAL A 203 7.85 -8.20 20.37
N THR A 204 6.91 -7.29 20.66
CA THR A 204 5.68 -7.61 21.37
C THR A 204 4.48 -7.49 20.44
N LEU A 205 3.45 -8.32 20.65
CA LEU A 205 2.20 -8.24 19.87
C LEU A 205 1.59 -6.84 19.95
N GLY A 206 1.64 -6.19 21.13
CA GLY A 206 1.11 -4.84 21.31
C GLY A 206 1.85 -3.79 20.47
N THR A 207 3.18 -3.77 20.53
CA THR A 207 4.00 -2.83 19.77
C THR A 207 3.82 -3.02 18.28
N MET A 208 3.86 -4.29 17.80
CA MET A 208 3.63 -4.62 16.39
C MET A 208 2.25 -4.15 15.92
N THR A 209 1.20 -4.42 16.70
CA THR A 209 -0.17 -4.00 16.39
C THR A 209 -0.28 -2.46 16.30
N LEU A 210 0.33 -1.73 17.22
CA LEU A 210 0.33 -0.27 17.22
C LEU A 210 1.08 0.31 16.01
N VAL A 211 2.20 -0.29 15.60
CA VAL A 211 2.94 0.14 14.40
C VAL A 211 2.10 -0.06 13.15
N PHE A 212 1.45 -1.21 12.97
CA PHE A 212 0.58 -1.43 11.82
C PHE A 212 -0.67 -0.54 11.84
N LEU A 213 -1.24 -0.29 13.02
CA LEU A 213 -2.35 0.65 13.17
C LEU A 213 -1.93 2.08 12.79
N LYS A 214 -0.74 2.52 13.23
CA LYS A 214 -0.16 3.80 12.82
C LYS A 214 -0.02 3.87 11.29
N ILE A 215 0.61 2.86 10.68
CA ILE A 215 0.81 2.83 9.23
C ILE A 215 -0.54 2.93 8.50
N GLY A 216 -1.53 2.11 8.88
CA GLY A 216 -2.87 2.15 8.28
C GLY A 216 -3.60 3.49 8.46
N ALA A 217 -3.31 4.22 9.55
CA ALA A 217 -3.94 5.50 9.84
C ALA A 217 -3.30 6.71 9.15
N VAL A 218 -2.03 6.62 8.73
CA VAL A 218 -1.29 7.78 8.19
C VAL A 218 -0.82 7.61 6.76
N LEU A 219 -1.02 6.43 6.16
CA LEU A 219 -0.58 6.15 4.81
C LEU A 219 -1.53 6.76 3.79
N TYR A 220 -1.05 7.78 3.07
CA TYR A 220 -1.75 8.40 1.95
C TYR A 220 -1.17 7.96 0.61
N GLY A 221 -2.01 7.91 -0.41
CA GLY A 221 -1.60 7.64 -1.78
C GLY A 221 -1.84 6.20 -2.20
N SER A 222 -0.87 5.58 -2.82
CA SER A 222 -0.98 4.20 -3.33
C SER A 222 -0.49 3.17 -2.32
N GLY A 223 -1.00 1.95 -2.40
CA GLY A 223 -0.48 0.80 -1.64
C GLY A 223 1.02 0.55 -1.79
N TYR A 224 1.66 1.11 -2.81
CA TYR A 224 3.12 1.04 -2.98
C TYR A 224 3.89 1.95 -2.01
N VAL A 225 3.30 3.02 -1.52
CA VAL A 225 3.88 3.89 -0.49
C VAL A 225 4.06 3.14 0.84
N LEU A 226 3.32 2.05 1.04
CA LEU A 226 3.45 1.14 2.18
C LEU A 226 4.91 0.69 2.39
N LEU A 227 5.67 0.48 1.31
CA LEU A 227 7.08 0.07 1.40
C LEU A 227 7.92 1.06 2.19
N ALA A 228 7.69 2.36 2.00
CA ALA A 228 8.43 3.40 2.69
C ALA A 228 8.20 3.35 4.21
N PHE A 229 6.94 3.20 4.62
CA PHE A 229 6.60 3.08 6.03
C PHE A 229 7.09 1.77 6.66
N LEU A 230 6.94 0.66 5.95
CA LEU A 230 7.41 -0.64 6.44
C LEU A 230 8.93 -0.64 6.64
N ARG A 231 9.68 -0.07 5.69
CA ARG A 231 11.13 0.02 5.81
C ARG A 231 11.55 0.94 6.96
N ALA A 232 10.97 2.15 7.04
CA ALA A 232 11.29 3.11 8.08
C ALA A 232 11.00 2.57 9.48
N ASP A 233 9.87 1.88 9.67
CA ASP A 233 9.50 1.35 10.99
C ASP A 233 10.20 0.02 11.31
N PHE A 234 10.10 -0.97 10.43
CA PHE A 234 10.53 -2.34 10.76
C PHE A 234 12.00 -2.62 10.47
N VAL A 235 12.63 -1.92 9.52
CA VAL A 235 14.05 -2.12 9.19
C VAL A 235 14.91 -1.07 9.89
N GLU A 236 14.62 0.23 9.68
CA GLU A 236 15.50 1.30 10.17
C GLU A 236 15.31 1.59 11.67
N ARG A 237 14.06 1.70 12.13
CA ARG A 237 13.76 2.16 13.50
C ARG A 237 13.76 1.03 14.52
N LEU A 238 13.09 -0.08 14.21
CA LEU A 238 12.93 -1.21 15.14
C LEU A 238 13.96 -2.31 14.92
N GLY A 239 14.56 -2.41 13.72
CA GLY A 239 15.51 -3.47 13.39
C GLY A 239 14.92 -4.87 13.44
N TRP A 240 13.58 -5.02 13.34
CA TRP A 240 12.90 -6.31 13.42
C TRP A 240 12.98 -7.10 12.11
N LEU A 241 13.22 -6.41 10.99
CA LEU A 241 13.38 -7.01 9.67
C LEU A 241 14.64 -6.52 8.99
N THR A 242 15.17 -7.33 8.09
CA THR A 242 16.18 -6.93 7.12
C THR A 242 15.53 -6.42 5.83
N ASP A 243 16.24 -5.63 5.03
CA ASP A 243 15.79 -5.22 3.69
C ASP A 243 15.44 -6.43 2.82
N ARG A 244 16.17 -7.54 2.98
CA ARG A 244 15.91 -8.79 2.27
C ARG A 244 14.55 -9.40 2.64
N GLN A 245 14.24 -9.48 3.93
CA GLN A 245 12.95 -10.00 4.42
C GLN A 245 11.78 -9.08 4.01
N LEU A 246 12.01 -7.76 4.01
CA LEU A 246 11.02 -6.81 3.53
C LEU A 246 10.74 -7.01 2.03
N LEU A 247 11.78 -7.19 1.20
CA LEU A 247 11.62 -7.51 -0.23
C LEU A 247 10.86 -8.82 -0.44
N ASP A 248 11.13 -9.84 0.37
CA ASP A 248 10.41 -11.12 0.30
C ASP A 248 8.93 -10.96 0.68
N ALA A 249 8.63 -10.14 1.72
CA ALA A 249 7.26 -9.81 2.11
C ALA A 249 6.50 -9.08 1.00
N VAL A 250 7.16 -8.13 0.35
CA VAL A 250 6.60 -7.38 -0.78
C VAL A 250 6.40 -8.29 -1.99
N ALA A 251 7.34 -9.19 -2.26
CA ALA A 251 7.23 -10.19 -3.32
C ALA A 251 5.94 -11.00 -3.17
N VAL A 252 5.72 -11.54 -1.99
CA VAL A 252 4.51 -12.31 -1.68
C VAL A 252 3.26 -11.44 -1.83
N GLY A 253 3.26 -10.22 -1.30
CA GLY A 253 2.12 -9.30 -1.43
C GLY A 253 1.80 -8.89 -2.88
N GLN A 254 2.78 -8.88 -3.79
CA GLN A 254 2.59 -8.56 -5.20
C GLN A 254 2.11 -9.76 -6.04
N VAL A 255 2.50 -10.97 -5.67
CA VAL A 255 2.09 -12.21 -6.36
C VAL A 255 0.68 -12.62 -5.94
N THR A 256 0.24 -12.24 -4.75
CA THR A 256 -1.09 -12.62 -4.25
C THR A 256 -2.20 -11.73 -4.80
N PRO A 257 -3.41 -12.29 -5.03
CA PRO A 257 -4.58 -11.47 -5.34
C PRO A 257 -5.00 -10.66 -4.11
N GLY A 258 -5.76 -9.57 -4.34
CA GLY A 258 -6.29 -8.72 -3.29
C GLY A 258 -5.38 -7.59 -2.84
N PRO A 259 -5.67 -6.94 -1.72
CA PRO A 259 -4.99 -5.70 -1.32
C PRO A 259 -3.50 -5.90 -1.01
N VAL A 260 -2.62 -5.07 -1.56
CA VAL A 260 -1.16 -5.10 -1.31
C VAL A 260 -0.83 -4.92 0.19
N PHE A 261 -1.71 -4.29 0.95
CA PHE A 261 -1.57 -4.13 2.40
C PHE A 261 -1.53 -5.47 3.17
N THR A 262 -1.92 -6.59 2.56
CA THR A 262 -1.70 -7.93 3.14
C THR A 262 -0.22 -8.31 3.24
N THR A 263 0.72 -7.52 2.70
CA THR A 263 2.14 -7.57 3.08
C THR A 263 2.32 -7.48 4.61
N ALA A 264 1.45 -6.74 5.31
CA ALA A 264 1.41 -6.72 6.78
C ALA A 264 1.12 -8.09 7.39
N THR A 265 0.26 -8.89 6.76
CA THR A 265 -0.03 -10.28 7.16
C THR A 265 1.25 -11.13 7.15
N PHE A 266 2.03 -11.01 6.08
CA PHE A 266 3.30 -11.73 5.95
C PHE A 266 4.29 -11.31 7.03
N ILE A 267 4.48 -10.02 7.22
CA ILE A 267 5.40 -9.47 8.24
C ILE A 267 4.93 -9.88 9.64
N GLY A 268 3.64 -9.76 9.93
CA GLY A 268 3.06 -10.20 11.20
C GLY A 268 3.31 -11.69 11.47
N PHE A 269 3.22 -12.53 10.43
CA PHE A 269 3.56 -13.94 10.53
C PHE A 269 5.03 -14.17 10.84
N LEU A 270 5.94 -13.47 10.17
CA LEU A 270 7.39 -13.57 10.44
C LEU A 270 7.73 -13.19 11.88
N LEU A 271 7.08 -12.17 12.42
CA LEU A 271 7.38 -11.61 13.73
C LEU A 271 6.74 -12.40 14.87
N ALA A 272 5.53 -12.92 14.71
CA ALA A 272 4.74 -13.51 15.78
C ALA A 272 3.77 -14.63 15.32
N GLY A 273 4.10 -15.32 14.24
CA GLY A 273 3.33 -16.47 13.74
C GLY A 273 1.88 -16.13 13.36
N TRP A 274 0.99 -17.10 13.52
CA TRP A 274 -0.42 -16.98 13.14
C TRP A 274 -1.14 -15.81 13.80
N THR A 275 -0.94 -15.62 15.10
CA THR A 275 -1.52 -14.52 15.87
C THR A 275 -1.01 -13.18 15.35
N GLY A 276 0.30 -13.08 15.07
CA GLY A 276 0.91 -11.90 14.49
C GLY A 276 0.31 -11.53 13.13
N ALA A 277 0.11 -12.51 12.26
CA ALA A 277 -0.49 -12.32 10.94
C ALA A 277 -1.90 -11.72 11.03
N VAL A 278 -2.75 -12.27 11.89
CA VAL A 278 -4.13 -11.79 12.08
C VAL A 278 -4.13 -10.39 12.67
N LEU A 279 -3.38 -10.14 13.74
CA LEU A 279 -3.32 -8.84 14.39
C LEU A 279 -2.77 -7.75 13.48
N ALA A 280 -1.70 -8.04 12.72
CA ALA A 280 -1.14 -7.10 11.74
C ALA A 280 -2.14 -6.75 10.65
N THR A 281 -2.89 -7.74 10.14
CA THR A 281 -3.93 -7.53 9.13
C THR A 281 -5.06 -6.67 9.69
N VAL A 282 -5.59 -7.01 10.86
CA VAL A 282 -6.65 -6.22 11.49
C VAL A 282 -6.18 -4.79 11.74
N ALA A 283 -4.99 -4.63 12.32
CA ALA A 283 -4.45 -3.33 12.69
C ALA A 283 -4.26 -2.40 11.47
N ILE A 284 -3.71 -2.91 10.37
CA ILE A 284 -3.42 -2.06 9.21
C ILE A 284 -4.68 -1.67 8.42
N PHE A 285 -5.72 -2.52 8.44
CA PHE A 285 -6.97 -2.25 7.72
C PHE A 285 -8.04 -1.55 8.57
N LEU A 286 -8.02 -1.68 9.89
CA LEU A 286 -9.02 -1.11 10.79
C LEU A 286 -9.23 0.40 10.59
N PRO A 287 -8.18 1.25 10.42
CA PRO A 287 -8.36 2.67 10.17
C PRO A 287 -9.23 2.96 8.95
N SER A 288 -9.10 2.20 7.87
CA SER A 288 -9.91 2.38 6.66
C SER A 288 -11.41 2.19 6.92
N PHE A 289 -11.80 1.22 7.73
CA PHE A 289 -13.22 1.05 8.11
C PHE A 289 -13.73 2.26 8.90
N VAL A 290 -12.92 2.75 9.85
CA VAL A 290 -13.26 3.93 10.67
C VAL A 290 -13.36 5.18 9.80
N PHE A 291 -12.36 5.41 8.92
CA PHE A 291 -12.32 6.59 8.07
C PHE A 291 -13.43 6.58 7.03
N VAL A 292 -13.73 5.46 6.42
CA VAL A 292 -14.85 5.33 5.48
C VAL A 292 -16.19 5.61 6.20
N ALA A 293 -16.40 5.05 7.39
CA ALA A 293 -17.59 5.33 8.17
C ALA A 293 -17.72 6.81 8.54
N ALA A 294 -16.61 7.43 8.97
CA ALA A 294 -16.56 8.83 9.39
C ALA A 294 -16.59 9.84 8.21
N SER A 295 -16.11 9.47 7.04
CA SER A 295 -16.01 10.38 5.87
C SER A 295 -17.39 10.79 5.33
N ARG A 296 -18.41 10.00 5.52
CA ARG A 296 -19.76 10.23 4.98
C ARG A 296 -20.40 11.57 5.35
N PRO A 297 -20.49 11.95 6.64
CA PRO A 297 -21.03 13.25 7.02
C PRO A 297 -20.11 14.42 6.65
N LEU A 298 -18.80 14.15 6.46
CA LEU A 298 -17.82 15.18 6.12
C LEU A 298 -17.72 15.44 4.60
N LEU A 299 -18.16 14.52 3.76
CA LEU A 299 -18.03 14.57 2.31
C LEU A 299 -18.53 15.89 1.68
N PRO A 300 -19.74 16.41 2.02
CA PRO A 300 -20.22 17.68 1.47
C PRO A 300 -19.36 18.89 1.87
N ARG A 301 -18.70 18.81 3.05
CA ARG A 301 -17.86 19.89 3.59
C ARG A 301 -16.44 19.88 3.02
N LEU A 302 -15.93 18.73 2.61
CA LEU A 302 -14.59 18.57 2.01
C LEU A 302 -14.60 18.92 0.52
N ARG A 303 -15.75 18.73 -0.16
CA ARG A 303 -15.92 19.14 -1.56
C ARG A 303 -15.80 20.67 -1.65
N GLY A 304 -14.73 21.13 -2.33
CA GLY A 304 -14.49 22.56 -2.56
C GLY A 304 -13.48 23.23 -1.61
N ALA A 305 -12.91 22.52 -0.64
CA ALA A 305 -11.86 23.06 0.22
C ALA A 305 -10.48 23.04 -0.47
N ARG A 306 -10.19 24.09 -1.26
CA ARG A 306 -8.92 24.20 -2.04
C ARG A 306 -7.64 23.93 -1.23
N ARG A 307 -7.61 24.33 0.04
CA ARG A 307 -6.46 24.10 0.93
C ARG A 307 -6.32 22.64 1.34
N ALA A 308 -7.44 21.96 1.60
CA ALA A 308 -7.40 20.53 1.90
C ALA A 308 -6.90 19.75 0.66
N ALA A 309 -7.35 20.11 -0.53
CA ALA A 309 -6.85 19.53 -1.78
C ALA A 309 -5.35 19.79 -1.96
N ALA A 310 -4.89 21.04 -1.75
CA ALA A 310 -3.47 21.37 -1.86
C ALA A 310 -2.61 20.65 -0.80
N PHE A 311 -3.11 20.53 0.43
CA PHE A 311 -2.46 19.74 1.48
C PHE A 311 -2.27 18.29 1.04
N LEU A 312 -3.31 17.67 0.51
CA LEU A 312 -3.27 16.29 0.04
C LEU A 312 -2.37 16.13 -1.20
N ASP A 313 -2.36 17.10 -2.10
CA ASP A 313 -1.41 17.11 -3.23
C ASP A 313 0.04 17.12 -2.73
N GLY A 314 0.35 17.95 -1.72
CA GLY A 314 1.65 17.98 -1.08
C GLY A 314 2.02 16.67 -0.39
N VAL A 315 1.09 16.09 0.38
CA VAL A 315 1.27 14.78 1.05
C VAL A 315 1.51 13.67 0.01
N ASN A 316 0.69 13.60 -1.04
CA ASN A 316 0.82 12.58 -2.09
C ASN A 316 2.16 12.66 -2.83
N VAL A 317 2.62 13.89 -3.12
CA VAL A 317 3.91 14.10 -3.78
C VAL A 317 5.08 13.76 -2.85
N ALA A 318 4.98 14.11 -1.57
CA ALA A 318 5.98 13.70 -0.58
C ALA A 318 6.03 12.18 -0.37
N ALA A 319 4.87 11.53 -0.35
CA ALA A 319 4.77 10.06 -0.30
C ALA A 319 5.49 9.39 -1.49
N LEU A 320 5.36 9.97 -2.69
CA LEU A 320 6.12 9.52 -3.87
C LEU A 320 7.64 9.75 -3.70
N GLY A 321 8.06 10.86 -3.09
CA GLY A 321 9.46 11.13 -2.76
C GLY A 321 10.03 10.09 -1.79
N LEU A 322 9.30 9.79 -0.72
CA LEU A 322 9.65 8.70 0.23
C LEU A 322 9.77 7.36 -0.50
N MET A 323 8.80 7.04 -1.35
CA MET A 323 8.80 5.81 -2.14
C MET A 323 10.01 5.73 -3.09
N ALA A 324 10.42 6.86 -3.71
CA ALA A 324 11.60 6.91 -4.57
C ALA A 324 12.88 6.61 -3.79
N ALA A 325 13.05 7.21 -2.60
CA ALA A 325 14.19 6.96 -1.72
C ALA A 325 14.27 5.48 -1.31
N VAL A 326 13.16 4.90 -0.87
CA VAL A 326 13.12 3.49 -0.45
C VAL A 326 13.30 2.54 -1.64
N THR A 327 12.72 2.86 -2.81
CA THR A 327 12.92 2.06 -4.02
C THR A 327 14.40 2.02 -4.43
N TRP A 328 15.10 3.14 -4.28
CA TRP A 328 16.55 3.19 -4.49
C TRP A 328 17.30 2.28 -3.49
N GLN A 329 16.99 2.38 -2.21
CA GLN A 329 17.64 1.57 -1.16
C GLN A 329 17.38 0.08 -1.34
N LEU A 330 16.11 -0.31 -1.57
CA LEU A 330 15.74 -1.70 -1.84
C LEU A 330 16.28 -2.20 -3.19
N GLY A 331 16.39 -1.31 -4.19
CA GLY A 331 17.01 -1.62 -5.48
C GLY A 331 18.47 -2.06 -5.32
N ARG A 332 19.23 -1.38 -4.48
CA ARG A 332 20.61 -1.78 -4.16
C ARG A 332 20.70 -3.14 -3.45
N ALA A 333 19.69 -3.51 -2.68
CA ALA A 333 19.60 -4.83 -2.04
C ALA A 333 19.10 -5.94 -2.97
N ALA A 334 18.34 -5.58 -4.01
CA ALA A 334 17.76 -6.53 -4.97
C ALA A 334 18.67 -6.80 -6.18
N VAL A 335 19.46 -5.80 -6.60
CA VAL A 335 20.35 -5.86 -7.75
C VAL A 335 21.78 -6.07 -7.25
N VAL A 336 22.20 -7.32 -7.19
CA VAL A 336 23.46 -7.72 -6.56
C VAL A 336 24.52 -8.19 -7.57
N ASP A 337 24.12 -8.42 -8.82
CA ASP A 337 24.99 -8.93 -9.90
C ASP A 337 24.43 -8.56 -11.29
N PRO A 338 25.20 -8.82 -12.39
CA PRO A 338 24.76 -8.49 -13.75
C PRO A 338 23.46 -9.17 -14.18
N LEU A 339 23.15 -10.39 -13.70
CA LEU A 339 21.91 -11.07 -14.05
C LEU A 339 20.71 -10.38 -13.43
N THR A 340 20.78 -10.05 -12.13
CA THR A 340 19.72 -9.33 -11.43
C THR A 340 19.51 -7.93 -12.02
N ALA A 341 20.58 -7.26 -12.48
CA ALA A 341 20.49 -6.00 -13.21
C ALA A 341 19.77 -6.18 -14.56
N ALA A 342 20.12 -7.21 -15.33
CA ALA A 342 19.48 -7.52 -16.59
C ALA A 342 17.99 -7.87 -16.41
N LEU A 343 17.63 -8.64 -15.38
CA LEU A 343 16.23 -8.96 -15.02
C LEU A 343 15.43 -7.71 -14.68
N ALA A 344 16.00 -6.81 -13.86
CA ALA A 344 15.35 -5.55 -13.50
C ALA A 344 15.09 -4.67 -14.73
N LEU A 345 16.12 -4.53 -15.61
CA LEU A 345 16.02 -3.74 -16.81
C LEU A 345 15.02 -4.33 -17.81
N ALA A 346 15.10 -5.65 -18.06
CA ALA A 346 14.19 -6.33 -18.97
C ALA A 346 12.73 -6.21 -18.48
N ALA A 347 12.49 -6.43 -17.17
CA ALA A 347 11.17 -6.24 -16.57
C ALA A 347 10.68 -4.79 -16.73
N ALA A 348 11.53 -3.79 -16.46
CA ALA A 348 11.17 -2.38 -16.61
C ALA A 348 10.81 -2.03 -18.06
N VAL A 349 11.60 -2.48 -19.04
CA VAL A 349 11.34 -2.28 -20.47
C VAL A 349 10.02 -2.94 -20.90
N LEU A 350 9.78 -4.18 -20.48
CA LEU A 350 8.55 -4.90 -20.79
C LEU A 350 7.33 -4.22 -20.19
N LEU A 351 7.41 -3.78 -18.93
CA LEU A 351 6.32 -3.06 -18.26
C LEU A 351 5.98 -1.71 -18.90
N VAL A 352 6.97 -1.01 -19.45
CA VAL A 352 6.76 0.28 -20.13
C VAL A 352 6.24 0.09 -21.56
N ARG A 353 6.75 -0.91 -22.29
CA ARG A 353 6.44 -1.10 -23.72
C ARG A 353 5.25 -2.00 -23.99
N THR A 354 4.87 -2.84 -23.03
CA THR A 354 3.82 -3.84 -23.22
C THR A 354 2.74 -3.72 -22.11
N ARG A 355 1.64 -4.41 -22.28
CA ARG A 355 0.56 -4.53 -21.27
C ARG A 355 0.64 -5.88 -20.53
N VAL A 356 1.82 -6.45 -20.40
CA VAL A 356 2.01 -7.73 -19.70
C VAL A 356 1.65 -7.57 -18.23
N ASN A 357 0.89 -8.54 -17.72
CA ASN A 357 0.56 -8.58 -16.30
C ASN A 357 1.84 -8.85 -15.48
N SER A 358 2.04 -8.07 -14.42
CA SER A 358 3.20 -8.18 -13.51
C SER A 358 3.39 -9.60 -12.94
N VAL A 359 2.33 -10.36 -12.76
CA VAL A 359 2.39 -11.75 -12.26
C VAL A 359 3.21 -12.65 -13.18
N TRP A 360 3.06 -12.50 -14.50
CA TRP A 360 3.87 -13.27 -15.48
C TRP A 360 5.34 -12.90 -15.44
N LEU A 361 5.65 -11.62 -15.22
CA LEU A 361 7.04 -11.19 -15.07
C LEU A 361 7.67 -11.73 -13.79
N LEU A 362 6.92 -11.76 -12.70
CA LEU A 362 7.37 -12.38 -11.44
C LEU A 362 7.59 -13.88 -11.59
N ALA A 363 6.69 -14.59 -12.27
CA ALA A 363 6.83 -16.01 -12.55
C ALA A 363 8.07 -16.29 -13.42
N ALA A 364 8.26 -15.51 -14.50
CA ALA A 364 9.42 -15.62 -15.38
C ALA A 364 10.74 -15.30 -14.65
N GLY A 365 10.75 -14.21 -13.85
CA GLY A 365 11.92 -13.86 -13.02
C GLY A 365 12.27 -14.96 -12.04
N GLY A 366 11.27 -15.52 -11.35
CA GLY A 366 11.46 -16.64 -10.42
C GLY A 366 11.99 -17.90 -11.11
N ALA A 367 11.47 -18.25 -12.29
CA ALA A 367 11.95 -19.39 -13.07
C ALA A 367 13.41 -19.19 -13.53
N LEU A 368 13.76 -18.00 -14.03
CA LEU A 368 15.13 -17.66 -14.43
C LEU A 368 16.09 -17.67 -13.23
N GLY A 369 15.68 -17.15 -12.09
CA GLY A 369 16.50 -17.17 -10.87
C GLY A 369 16.74 -18.60 -10.36
N LEU A 370 15.73 -19.46 -10.44
CA LEU A 370 15.84 -20.86 -10.10
C LEU A 370 16.80 -21.59 -11.06
N ALA A 371 16.62 -21.42 -12.37
CA ALA A 371 17.48 -22.02 -13.39
C ALA A 371 18.95 -21.59 -13.24
N TRP A 372 19.17 -20.29 -13.01
CA TRP A 372 20.51 -19.76 -12.76
C TRP A 372 21.19 -20.43 -11.57
N ARG A 373 20.50 -20.55 -10.45
CA ARG A 373 21.05 -21.21 -9.27
C ARG A 373 21.30 -22.70 -9.48
N ALA A 374 20.42 -23.38 -10.21
CA ALA A 374 20.61 -24.80 -10.53
C ALA A 374 21.85 -25.06 -11.42
N LEU A 375 22.24 -24.06 -12.23
CA LEU A 375 23.43 -24.16 -13.12
C LEU A 375 24.74 -23.78 -12.40
N HIS A 376 24.66 -23.08 -11.24
CA HIS A 376 25.83 -22.54 -10.53
C HIS A 376 25.96 -23.08 -9.10
N ALA A 377 25.10 -24.02 -8.71
CA ALA A 377 25.19 -24.77 -7.47
C ALA A 377 25.93 -26.10 -7.69
#